data_c50ec8523cd197cd1078c8d0844b73df
#
_entry.id   c50ec8523cd197cd1078c8d0844b73df
#
_cell.length_a   1.000
_cell.length_b   1.000
_cell.length_c   1.000
_cell.angle_alpha   90.00
_cell.angle_beta   90.00
_cell.angle_gamma   90.00
#
_symmetry.space_group_name_H-M   'P 1'
#
loop_
_entity.id
_entity.type
_entity.pdbx_description
1 polymer ?
#
loop_
_entity_poly.entity_id
_entity_poly.type
_entity_poly.pdbx_seq_one_letter_code
_entity_poly.pdbx_strand_id
1 'polypeptide(L)' 'MTEEQKREIENMLNKYSRRKAFAEEELDEDMRCLYESKINDIFEIIKIMGHEVKCAGMVKLPNKEYKYFLYSII' A
#
# COMPACT_ATOMS: atom_id res chain seq x y z
N MET A 1 4.76 -18.68 3.19
CA MET A 1 3.84 -17.67 3.75
C MET A 1 2.46 -18.30 3.89
N THR A 2 1.86 -18.21 5.07
CA THR A 2 0.50 -18.71 5.29
C THR A 2 -0.53 -17.72 4.75
N GLU A 3 -1.77 -18.17 4.57
CA GLU A 3 -2.86 -17.29 4.14
C GLU A 3 -3.11 -16.16 5.14
N GLU A 4 -2.96 -16.44 6.43
CA GLU A 4 -3.10 -15.43 7.46
C GLU A 4 -2.01 -14.37 7.37
N GLN A 5 -0.75 -14.80 7.16
CA GLN A 5 0.37 -13.89 6.97
C GLN A 5 0.19 -13.03 5.72
N LYS A 6 -0.27 -13.63 4.62
CA LYS A 6 -0.58 -12.87 3.38
C LYS A 6 -1.60 -11.78 3.64
N ARG A 7 -2.67 -12.12 4.35
CA ARG A 7 -3.75 -11.18 4.67
C ARG A 7 -3.24 -10.02 5.52
N GLU A 8 -2.43 -10.31 6.54
CA GLU A 8 -1.86 -9.28 7.40
C GLU A 8 -0.95 -8.33 6.62
N ILE A 9 -0.12 -8.86 5.73
CA ILE A 9 0.76 -8.04 4.89
C ILE A 9 -0.05 -7.22 3.90
N GLU A 10 -1.06 -7.81 3.28
CA GLU A 10 -1.96 -7.08 2.38
C GLU A 10 -2.66 -5.92 3.10
N ASN A 11 -3.15 -6.17 4.31
CA ASN A 11 -3.79 -5.13 5.12
C ASN A 11 -2.81 -4.00 5.44
N MET A 12 -1.57 -4.32 5.74
CA MET A 12 -0.53 -3.34 6.00
C MET A 12 -0.22 -2.50 4.75
N LEU A 13 -0.05 -3.15 3.60
CA LEU A 13 0.16 -2.47 2.32
C LEU A 13 -0.97 -1.50 2.00
N ASN A 14 -2.20 -1.98 2.15
CA ASN A 14 -3.38 -1.18 1.82
C ASN A 14 -3.56 -0.01 2.79
N LYS A 15 -3.20 -0.21 4.06
CA LYS A 15 -3.17 0.87 5.04
C LYS A 15 -2.18 1.96 4.64
N TYR A 16 -0.96 1.59 4.26
CA TYR A 16 0.05 2.56 3.86
C TYR A 16 -0.29 3.24 2.53
N SER A 17 -0.87 2.50 1.59
CA SER A 17 -1.34 3.07 0.33
C SER A 17 -2.38 4.17 0.57
N ARG A 18 -3.33 3.91 1.46
CA ARG A 18 -4.35 4.89 1.84
C ARG A 18 -3.74 6.10 2.53
N ARG A 19 -2.83 5.88 3.48
CA ARG A 19 -2.16 6.98 4.21
C ARG A 19 -1.30 7.82 3.28
N LYS A 20 -0.64 7.20 2.31
CA LYS A 20 0.11 7.92 1.30
C LYS A 20 -0.80 8.86 0.51
N ALA A 21 -1.97 8.38 0.09
CA ALA A 21 -2.93 9.19 -0.65
C ALA A 21 -3.43 10.38 0.18
N PHE A 22 -3.70 10.17 1.47
CA PHE A 22 -4.06 11.27 2.37
C PHE A 22 -2.94 12.29 2.51
N ALA A 23 -1.69 11.84 2.60
CA ALA A 23 -0.54 12.74 2.67
C ALA A 23 -0.41 13.57 1.39
N GLU A 24 -0.64 12.97 0.23
CA GLU A 24 -0.64 13.67 -1.06
C GLU A 24 -1.73 14.73 -1.10
N GLU A 25 -2.92 14.39 -0.64
CA GLU A 25 -4.06 15.32 -0.56
C GLU A 25 -3.75 16.51 0.34
N GLU A 26 -3.09 16.29 1.45
CA GLU A 26 -2.74 17.33 2.41
C GLU A 26 -1.43 18.05 2.08
N LEU A 27 -0.79 17.69 0.97
CA LEU A 27 0.51 18.24 0.54
C LEU A 27 1.61 18.02 1.58
N ASP A 28 1.53 16.93 2.30
CA ASP A 28 2.52 16.52 3.31
C ASP A 28 3.58 15.62 2.66
N GLU A 29 4.59 16.25 2.08
CA GLU A 29 5.65 15.53 1.36
C GLU A 29 6.44 14.57 2.24
N ASP A 30 6.72 14.95 3.49
CA ASP A 30 7.48 14.10 4.40
C ASP A 30 6.74 12.80 4.70
N MET A 31 5.46 12.88 4.99
CA MET A 31 4.65 11.71 5.26
C MET A 31 4.41 10.89 4.00
N ARG A 32 4.22 11.54 2.85
CA ARG A 32 4.10 10.85 1.57
C ARG A 32 5.33 10.00 1.28
N CYS A 33 6.52 10.59 1.43
CA CYS A 33 7.78 9.89 1.20
C CYS A 33 7.97 8.75 2.19
N LEU A 34 7.60 8.94 3.44
CA LEU A 34 7.68 7.90 4.46
C LEU A 34 6.82 6.68 4.09
N TYR A 35 5.57 6.90 3.72
CA TYR A 35 4.68 5.81 3.36
C TYR A 35 5.08 5.13 2.05
N GLU A 36 5.56 5.90 1.08
CA GLU A 36 6.08 5.34 -0.16
C GLU A 36 7.27 4.42 0.10
N SER A 37 8.19 4.83 0.97
CA SER A 37 9.33 4.02 1.36
C SER A 37 8.89 2.72 2.04
N LYS A 38 7.92 2.79 2.94
CA LYS A 38 7.38 1.61 3.62
C LYS A 38 6.74 0.64 2.64
N ILE A 39 5.99 1.15 1.67
CA ILE A 39 5.35 0.33 0.64
C ILE A 39 6.41 -0.38 -0.20
N ASN A 40 7.44 0.33 -0.63
CA ASN A 40 8.53 -0.24 -1.43
C ASN A 40 9.29 -1.31 -0.67
N ASP A 41 9.55 -1.10 0.61
CA ASP A 41 10.22 -2.08 1.46
C ASP A 41 9.40 -3.36 1.58
N ILE A 42 8.09 -3.24 1.73
CA ILE A 42 7.19 -4.39 1.80
C ILE A 42 7.18 -5.14 0.46
N PHE A 43 7.16 -4.43 -0.65
CA PHE A 43 7.25 -5.05 -1.98
C PHE A 43 8.53 -5.86 -2.13
N GLU A 44 9.65 -5.34 -1.67
CA GLU A 44 10.93 -6.06 -1.72
C GLU A 44 10.91 -7.33 -0.89
N ILE A 45 10.37 -7.26 0.32
CA ILE A 45 10.25 -8.42 1.21
C ILE A 45 9.39 -9.51 0.57
N ILE A 46 8.26 -9.12 0.00
CA ILE A 46 7.35 -10.06 -0.67
C ILE A 46 8.06 -10.75 -1.84
N LYS A 47 8.82 -9.99 -2.60
CA LYS A 47 9.60 -10.51 -3.74
C LYS A 47 10.68 -11.49 -3.28
N ILE A 48 11.40 -11.15 -2.21
CA ILE A 48 12.41 -12.03 -1.63
C ILE A 48 11.80 -13.35 -1.17
N MET A 49 10.58 -13.33 -0.67
CA MET A 49 9.86 -14.54 -0.25
C MET A 49 9.30 -15.36 -1.42
N GLY A 50 9.53 -14.93 -2.65
CA GLY A 50 9.09 -15.67 -3.83
C GLY A 50 7.65 -15.40 -4.24
N HIS A 51 7.07 -14.33 -3.76
CA HIS A 51 5.71 -13.94 -4.13
C HIS A 51 5.72 -12.66 -4.96
N GLU A 52 4.60 -12.38 -5.61
CA GLU A 52 4.41 -11.17 -6.37
C GLU A 52 3.22 -10.38 -5.83
N VAL A 53 3.22 -9.08 -6.09
CA VAL A 53 2.12 -8.19 -5.73
C VAL A 53 1.45 -7.72 -7.01
N LYS A 54 0.13 -7.71 -7.00
CA LYS A 54 -0.65 -7.13 -8.10
C LYS A 54 -1.58 -6.07 -7.56
N CYS A 55 -1.93 -5.12 -8.41
CA CYS A 55 -2.96 -4.14 -8.12
C CYS A 55 -4.33 -4.83 -8.23
N ALA A 56 -5.04 -4.95 -7.11
CA ALA A 56 -6.35 -5.60 -7.06
C ALA A 56 -7.49 -4.63 -7.31
N GLY A 57 -7.24 -3.34 -7.23
CA GLY A 57 -8.27 -2.33 -7.44
C GLY A 57 -7.81 -0.95 -7.02
N MET A 58 -8.74 0.00 -7.07
CA MET A 58 -8.48 1.38 -6.71
C MET A 58 -9.67 1.94 -5.96
N VAL A 59 -9.42 2.67 -4.89
CA VAL A 59 -10.45 3.27 -4.06
C VAL A 59 -10.26 4.79 -4.05
N LYS A 60 -11.36 5.52 -4.23
CA LYS A 60 -11.35 6.98 -4.13
C LYS A 60 -11.56 7.37 -2.67
N LEU A 61 -10.78 8.34 -2.19
CA LEU A 61 -10.95 8.87 -0.86
C LEU A 61 -12.29 9.60 -0.73
N PRO A 62 -13.00 9.45 0.41
CA PRO A 62 -14.28 10.14 0.61
C PRO A 62 -14.13 11.66 0.48
N ASN A 63 -14.97 12.27 -0.36
CA ASN A 63 -14.99 13.72 -0.59
C ASN A 63 -13.64 14.31 -1.06
N LYS A 64 -12.78 13.47 -1.64
CA LYS A 64 -11.47 13.85 -2.14
C LYS A 64 -11.33 13.38 -3.58
N GLU A 65 -10.43 14.02 -4.31
CA GLU A 65 -10.14 13.64 -5.70
C GLU A 65 -9.08 12.55 -5.79
N TYR A 66 -8.29 12.38 -4.75
CA TYR A 66 -7.21 11.40 -4.73
C TYR A 66 -7.73 9.99 -4.58
N LYS A 67 -7.03 9.08 -5.21
CA LYS A 67 -7.31 7.65 -5.18
C LYS A 67 -6.11 6.91 -4.64
N TYR A 68 -6.35 5.73 -4.08
CA TYR A 68 -5.26 4.85 -3.67
C TYR A 68 -5.47 3.45 -4.21
N PHE A 69 -4.38 2.74 -4.42
CA PHE A 69 -4.43 1.39 -4.93
C PHE A 69 -4.58 0.38 -3.81
N LEU A 70 -5.35 -0.68 -4.09
CA LEU A 70 -5.38 -1.87 -3.25
C LEU A 70 -4.48 -2.92 -3.88
N TYR A 71 -3.75 -3.64 -3.06
CA TYR A 71 -2.79 -4.64 -3.50
C TYR A 71 -3.15 -6.02 -2.98
N SER A 72 -2.89 -7.04 -3.78
CA SER A 72 -3.01 -8.44 -3.39
C SER A 72 -1.69 -9.16 -3.61
N ILE A 73 -1.40 -10.12 -2.75
CA ILE A 73 -0.23 -10.98 -2.88
C ILE A 73 -0.64 -12.24 -3.62
N ILE A 74 0.09 -12.56 -4.66
CA ILE A 74 -0.14 -13.77 -5.45
C ILE A 74 0.71 -14.93 -4.92
#